data_b60194ab8b78f2ea99889a8897cdd17f
#
_entry.id   b60194ab8b78f2ea99889a8897cdd17f
#
_cell.length_a   1.000
_cell.length_b   1.000
_cell.length_c   1.000
_cell.angle_alpha   90.00
_cell.angle_beta   90.00
_cell.angle_gamma   90.00
#
_symmetry.space_group_name_H-M   'P 1'
#
loop_
_entity.id
_entity.type
_entity.pdbx_description
1 polymer ?
#
loop_
_entity_poly.entity_id
_entity_poly.type
_entity_poly.pdbx_seq_one_letter_code
_entity_poly.pdbx_strand_id
1 'polypeptide(L)'
;AKQFDYSCLQAEIAYALDSGGSPGTIVVKSPCQNEISYSVQGKAAHAGINPEDGINAIQIMAKALAAMPCGRLNPTTTCNFGIIKGGEARNIVAEHCWVKGEARSHARTQLEQLTGELTGTFKEVVQKNGGEPEVVVKFLYPEISLDEDEKVVVLAQKAAQNLGLEVNLISTGGGSDAAIVNGNHIRCANLGTGMSSVHTSDEYISLKDLVNDAAWVLAIIQQYWADVS
;
A
#
# COMPACT_ATOMS: atom_id res chain seq x y z
N ALA A 1 2.37 5.79 13.14
CA ALA A 1 1.33 4.85 13.62
C ALA A 1 1.90 3.52 14.11
N LYS A 2 2.81 2.82 13.37
CA LYS A 2 3.31 1.47 13.71
C LYS A 2 4.01 1.33 15.08
N GLN A 3 4.57 2.40 15.61
CA GLN A 3 5.30 2.40 16.89
C GLN A 3 4.46 2.97 18.05
N PHE A 4 3.22 3.33 17.77
CA PHE A 4 2.33 3.89 18.79
C PHE A 4 1.76 2.76 19.67
N ASP A 5 1.70 2.99 20.96
CA ASP A 5 1.07 2.06 21.92
C ASP A 5 -0.44 2.29 21.98
N TYR A 6 -1.18 1.50 21.22
CA TYR A 6 -2.64 1.59 21.14
C TYR A 6 -3.34 1.14 22.43
N SER A 7 -2.66 0.42 23.32
CA SER A 7 -3.24 -0.02 24.61
C SER A 7 -3.55 1.13 25.56
N CYS A 8 -2.94 2.30 25.36
CA CYS A 8 -3.22 3.49 26.15
C CYS A 8 -4.49 4.25 25.71
N LEU A 9 -5.09 3.88 24.57
CA LEU A 9 -6.30 4.50 24.05
C LEU A 9 -7.56 3.74 24.50
N GLN A 10 -8.59 4.51 24.91
CA GLN A 10 -9.93 4.00 25.19
C GLN A 10 -10.92 4.35 24.05
N ALA A 11 -10.40 4.71 22.86
CA ALA A 11 -11.19 5.13 21.74
C ALA A 11 -11.74 3.92 20.97
N GLU A 12 -13.03 3.95 20.64
CA GLU A 12 -13.68 2.97 19.76
C GLU A 12 -13.56 3.36 18.28
N ILE A 13 -13.53 4.68 18.02
CA ILE A 13 -13.47 5.26 16.68
C ILE A 13 -12.37 6.31 16.59
N ALA A 14 -11.84 6.48 15.39
CA ALA A 14 -10.84 7.49 15.07
C ALA A 14 -11.05 8.03 13.65
N TYR A 15 -10.42 9.16 13.35
CA TYR A 15 -10.38 9.74 12.02
C TYR A 15 -8.94 10.15 11.69
N ALA A 16 -8.51 9.84 10.47
CA ALA A 16 -7.30 10.39 9.88
C ALA A 16 -7.70 11.43 8.82
N LEU A 17 -6.97 12.52 8.73
CA LEU A 17 -7.13 13.57 7.73
C LEU A 17 -5.96 13.45 6.75
N ASP A 18 -6.03 12.45 5.86
CA ASP A 18 -4.91 12.06 4.99
C ASP A 18 -5.44 11.42 3.70
N SER A 19 -6.49 11.99 3.11
CA SER A 19 -6.97 11.55 1.82
C SER A 19 -7.18 12.71 0.85
N GLY A 20 -6.97 12.45 -0.42
CA GLY A 20 -7.44 13.34 -1.49
C GLY A 20 -8.98 13.39 -1.51
N GLY A 21 -9.52 14.33 -2.29
CA GLY A 21 -10.94 14.65 -2.33
C GLY A 21 -11.29 15.80 -1.38
N SER A 22 -12.38 16.50 -1.68
CA SER A 22 -12.85 17.63 -0.87
C SER A 22 -13.31 17.19 0.53
N PRO A 23 -13.37 18.12 1.50
CA PRO A 23 -14.07 17.89 2.77
C PRO A 23 -15.48 17.34 2.56
N GLY A 24 -15.84 16.28 3.28
CA GLY A 24 -17.04 15.47 3.05
C GLY A 24 -16.75 14.11 2.38
N THR A 25 -15.55 13.93 1.82
CA THR A 25 -15.11 12.64 1.27
C THR A 25 -14.65 11.72 2.40
N ILE A 26 -15.16 10.49 2.41
CA ILE A 26 -14.84 9.46 3.43
C ILE A 26 -14.33 8.22 2.72
N VAL A 27 -13.12 7.80 3.01
CA VAL A 27 -12.56 6.54 2.51
C VAL A 27 -13.09 5.40 3.35
N VAL A 28 -13.92 4.56 2.76
CA VAL A 28 -14.50 3.37 3.38
C VAL A 28 -13.78 2.08 2.99
N LYS A 29 -12.99 2.09 1.89
CA LYS A 29 -12.18 0.94 1.47
C LYS A 29 -10.79 1.38 1.01
N SER A 30 -9.76 0.72 1.52
CA SER A 30 -8.38 0.84 1.04
C SER A 30 -7.68 -0.52 1.05
N PRO A 31 -6.64 -0.73 0.23
CA PRO A 31 -5.98 -2.03 0.17
C PRO A 31 -5.07 -2.29 1.37
N CYS A 32 -4.88 -3.57 1.70
CA CYS A 32 -3.71 -4.07 2.42
C CYS A 32 -2.51 -4.16 1.47
N GLN A 33 -1.29 -4.22 2.03
CA GLN A 33 -0.05 -4.19 1.24
C GLN A 33 0.99 -5.17 1.77
N ASN A 34 1.63 -5.88 0.80
CA ASN A 34 2.91 -6.55 1.00
C ASN A 34 4.03 -5.80 0.27
N GLU A 35 5.16 -5.60 0.95
CA GLU A 35 6.44 -5.31 0.32
C GLU A 35 7.09 -6.62 -0.09
N ILE A 36 7.66 -6.66 -1.30
CA ILE A 36 8.27 -7.84 -1.89
C ILE A 36 9.72 -7.51 -2.23
N SER A 37 10.65 -8.34 -1.79
CA SER A 37 12.06 -8.28 -2.18
C SER A 37 12.49 -9.66 -2.67
N TYR A 38 12.93 -9.73 -3.92
CA TYR A 38 13.44 -10.94 -4.55
C TYR A 38 14.88 -10.75 -4.94
N SER A 39 15.73 -11.74 -4.66
CA SER A 39 17.15 -11.75 -5.04
C SER A 39 17.48 -13.06 -5.76
N VAL A 40 18.33 -12.95 -6.77
CA VAL A 40 18.93 -14.06 -7.47
C VAL A 40 20.42 -14.06 -7.18
N GLN A 41 20.90 -15.18 -6.62
CA GLN A 41 22.31 -15.50 -6.55
C GLN A 41 22.64 -16.39 -7.76
N GLY A 42 23.56 -15.93 -8.59
CA GLY A 42 24.15 -16.65 -9.69
C GLY A 42 25.61 -17.00 -9.40
N LYS A 43 26.44 -16.91 -10.44
CA LYS A 43 27.90 -17.19 -10.35
C LYS A 43 28.66 -16.28 -11.29
N ALA A 44 29.67 -15.57 -10.76
CA ALA A 44 30.53 -14.73 -11.58
C ALA A 44 31.45 -15.57 -12.50
N ALA A 45 31.72 -15.03 -13.69
CA ALA A 45 32.73 -15.54 -14.64
C ALA A 45 33.20 -14.39 -15.52
N HIS A 46 34.32 -14.56 -16.23
CA HIS A 46 34.78 -13.57 -17.19
C HIS A 46 33.95 -13.67 -18.49
N ALA A 47 33.19 -12.61 -18.83
CA ALA A 47 32.21 -12.65 -19.90
C ALA A 47 32.77 -12.93 -21.30
N GLY A 48 34.06 -12.71 -21.54
CA GLY A 48 34.70 -12.94 -22.82
C GLY A 48 35.66 -14.15 -22.87
N ILE A 49 35.98 -14.76 -21.71
CA ILE A 49 36.92 -15.89 -21.66
C ILE A 49 36.23 -17.20 -21.36
N ASN A 50 35.40 -17.24 -20.34
CA ASN A 50 34.72 -18.45 -19.88
C ASN A 50 33.28 -18.15 -19.38
N PRO A 51 32.42 -17.50 -20.19
CA PRO A 51 31.06 -17.14 -19.78
C PRO A 51 30.21 -18.36 -19.38
N GLU A 52 30.49 -19.53 -19.92
CA GLU A 52 29.84 -20.82 -19.64
C GLU A 52 30.03 -21.31 -18.20
N ASP A 53 31.07 -20.85 -17.50
CA ASP A 53 31.30 -21.16 -16.08
C ASP A 53 30.43 -20.31 -15.15
N GLY A 54 29.78 -19.26 -15.69
CA GLY A 54 28.96 -18.31 -14.96
C GLY A 54 27.46 -18.62 -15.01
N ILE A 55 26.73 -18.04 -14.04
CA ILE A 55 25.26 -18.06 -13.99
C ILE A 55 24.81 -16.61 -13.87
N ASN A 56 24.17 -16.09 -14.92
CA ASN A 56 23.86 -14.67 -15.01
C ASN A 56 22.57 -14.33 -14.26
N ALA A 57 22.69 -13.76 -13.06
CA ALA A 57 21.58 -13.37 -12.20
C ALA A 57 20.65 -12.31 -12.84
N ILE A 58 21.18 -11.39 -13.66
CA ILE A 58 20.37 -10.37 -14.34
C ILE A 58 19.45 -11.03 -15.37
N GLN A 59 19.98 -11.96 -16.19
CA GLN A 59 19.16 -12.65 -17.18
C GLN A 59 18.08 -13.53 -16.53
N ILE A 60 18.42 -14.18 -15.42
CA ILE A 60 17.46 -14.99 -14.66
C ILE A 60 16.36 -14.11 -14.07
N MET A 61 16.72 -12.98 -13.45
CA MET A 61 15.75 -12.02 -12.90
C MET A 61 14.83 -11.48 -14.01
N ALA A 62 15.37 -11.14 -15.16
CA ALA A 62 14.56 -10.65 -16.28
C ALA A 62 13.53 -11.68 -16.75
N LYS A 63 13.90 -12.98 -16.82
CA LYS A 63 12.98 -14.08 -17.14
C LYS A 63 11.90 -14.24 -16.07
N ALA A 64 12.27 -14.13 -14.79
CA ALA A 64 11.34 -14.24 -13.69
C ALA A 64 10.32 -13.09 -13.70
N LEU A 65 10.78 -11.85 -13.89
CA LEU A 65 9.90 -10.68 -13.99
C LEU A 65 8.95 -10.78 -15.20
N ALA A 66 9.44 -11.25 -16.34
CA ALA A 66 8.61 -11.45 -17.54
C ALA A 66 7.54 -12.54 -17.37
N ALA A 67 7.74 -13.50 -16.47
CA ALA A 67 6.79 -14.56 -16.17
C ALA A 67 5.75 -14.18 -15.10
N MET A 68 5.97 -13.09 -14.38
CA MET A 68 5.08 -12.63 -13.31
C MET A 68 4.14 -11.52 -13.80
N PRO A 69 2.88 -11.48 -13.32
CA PRO A 69 1.97 -10.38 -13.62
C PRO A 69 2.45 -9.08 -12.96
N CYS A 70 2.20 -7.93 -13.60
CA CYS A 70 2.54 -6.60 -13.10
C CYS A 70 1.47 -5.60 -13.52
N GLY A 71 1.29 -4.54 -12.74
CA GLY A 71 0.31 -3.49 -12.97
C GLY A 71 -1.02 -3.78 -12.26
N ARG A 72 -2.13 -3.34 -12.87
CA ARG A 72 -3.49 -3.58 -12.34
C ARG A 72 -4.01 -4.93 -12.81
N LEU A 73 -4.16 -5.86 -11.87
CA LEU A 73 -4.58 -7.24 -12.16
C LEU A 73 -6.11 -7.37 -12.20
N ASN A 74 -6.78 -6.61 -11.34
CA ASN A 74 -8.23 -6.46 -11.30
C ASN A 74 -8.58 -5.10 -10.65
N PRO A 75 -9.87 -4.70 -10.54
CA PRO A 75 -10.25 -3.40 -9.98
C PRO A 75 -9.69 -3.09 -8.59
N THR A 76 -9.42 -4.12 -7.78
CA THR A 76 -9.02 -3.99 -6.38
C THR A 76 -7.60 -4.52 -6.07
N THR A 77 -6.88 -5.04 -7.08
CA THR A 77 -5.58 -5.69 -6.86
C THR A 77 -4.55 -5.17 -7.84
N THR A 78 -3.39 -4.80 -7.32
CA THR A 78 -2.23 -4.31 -8.08
C THR A 78 -0.95 -4.99 -7.63
N CYS A 79 0.02 -5.10 -8.56
CA CYS A 79 1.38 -5.53 -8.29
C CYS A 79 2.34 -4.64 -9.07
N ASN A 80 3.47 -4.29 -8.47
CA ASN A 80 4.50 -3.50 -9.13
C ASN A 80 5.89 -3.89 -8.65
N PHE A 81 6.87 -3.91 -9.57
CA PHE A 81 8.29 -4.02 -9.29
C PHE A 81 8.96 -2.71 -9.67
N GLY A 82 9.17 -1.82 -8.68
CA GLY A 82 9.59 -0.45 -8.91
C GLY A 82 11.10 -0.24 -8.90
N ILE A 83 11.88 -1.19 -8.38
CA ILE A 83 13.35 -1.07 -8.28
C ILE A 83 13.99 -2.38 -8.71
N ILE A 84 15.03 -2.29 -9.54
CA ILE A 84 15.90 -3.40 -9.92
C ILE A 84 17.35 -2.96 -9.87
N LYS A 85 18.23 -3.80 -9.32
CA LYS A 85 19.69 -3.59 -9.35
C LYS A 85 20.41 -4.93 -9.53
N GLY A 86 21.49 -4.94 -10.30
CA GLY A 86 22.28 -6.14 -10.51
C GLY A 86 23.58 -5.91 -11.29
N GLY A 87 24.52 -6.85 -11.12
CA GLY A 87 25.84 -6.82 -11.73
C GLY A 87 26.76 -5.75 -11.15
N GLU A 88 28.06 -5.90 -11.45
CA GLU A 88 29.12 -5.00 -10.99
C GLU A 88 29.89 -4.37 -12.15
N ALA A 89 30.19 -5.15 -13.19
CA ALA A 89 30.94 -4.68 -14.36
C ALA A 89 30.48 -5.36 -15.64
N ARG A 90 30.61 -4.67 -16.79
CA ARG A 90 30.14 -5.15 -18.10
C ARG A 90 30.84 -6.41 -18.60
N ASN A 91 32.06 -6.69 -18.13
CA ASN A 91 32.89 -7.83 -18.52
C ASN A 91 32.87 -8.99 -17.51
N ILE A 92 31.96 -8.92 -16.53
CA ILE A 92 31.72 -9.97 -15.53
C ILE A 92 30.29 -10.47 -15.68
N VAL A 93 30.08 -11.79 -15.75
CA VAL A 93 28.76 -12.41 -15.63
C VAL A 93 28.16 -12.01 -14.29
N ALA A 94 26.98 -11.41 -14.29
CA ALA A 94 26.40 -10.86 -13.06
C ALA A 94 26.05 -11.96 -12.07
N GLU A 95 26.68 -11.92 -10.89
CA GLU A 95 26.46 -12.90 -9.82
C GLU A 95 25.22 -12.57 -8.98
N HIS A 96 24.90 -11.28 -8.84
CA HIS A 96 23.75 -10.83 -8.04
C HIS A 96 22.80 -9.97 -8.86
N CYS A 97 21.51 -10.17 -8.62
CA CYS A 97 20.44 -9.26 -9.05
C CYS A 97 19.31 -9.30 -8.04
N TRP A 98 18.79 -8.11 -7.67
CA TRP A 98 17.63 -8.02 -6.80
C TRP A 98 16.62 -7.00 -7.30
N VAL A 99 15.36 -7.22 -6.90
CA VAL A 99 14.25 -6.32 -7.17
C VAL A 99 13.47 -6.04 -5.91
N LYS A 100 12.87 -4.84 -5.85
CA LYS A 100 11.85 -4.50 -4.84
C LYS A 100 10.56 -4.14 -5.54
N GLY A 101 9.49 -4.67 -4.98
CA GLY A 101 8.14 -4.45 -5.45
C GLY A 101 7.14 -4.43 -4.30
N GLU A 102 5.89 -4.31 -4.69
CA GLU A 102 4.74 -4.35 -3.79
C GLU A 102 3.57 -5.06 -4.44
N ALA A 103 2.71 -5.62 -3.62
CA ALA A 103 1.38 -6.08 -4.02
C ALA A 103 0.35 -5.45 -3.09
N ARG A 104 -0.80 -5.05 -3.64
CA ARG A 104 -1.93 -4.48 -2.90
C ARG A 104 -3.21 -5.16 -3.29
N SER A 105 -4.12 -5.35 -2.32
CA SER A 105 -5.48 -5.83 -2.56
C SER A 105 -6.44 -5.32 -1.48
N HIS A 106 -7.70 -5.10 -1.85
CA HIS A 106 -8.77 -4.80 -0.88
C HIS A 106 -9.20 -6.03 -0.06
N ALA A 107 -8.65 -7.22 -0.35
CA ALA A 107 -8.89 -8.44 0.40
C ALA A 107 -7.57 -9.12 0.76
N ARG A 108 -7.36 -9.37 2.06
CA ARG A 108 -6.16 -10.02 2.59
C ARG A 108 -5.89 -11.38 1.95
N THR A 109 -6.93 -12.19 1.75
CA THR A 109 -6.81 -13.51 1.13
C THR A 109 -6.31 -13.43 -0.32
N GLN A 110 -6.77 -12.44 -1.10
CA GLN A 110 -6.30 -12.21 -2.46
C GLN A 110 -4.85 -11.72 -2.49
N LEU A 111 -4.46 -10.86 -1.53
CA LEU A 111 -3.08 -10.41 -1.39
C LEU A 111 -2.13 -11.59 -1.11
N GLU A 112 -2.51 -12.46 -0.19
CA GLU A 112 -1.73 -13.64 0.18
C GLU A 112 -1.61 -14.64 -0.98
N GLN A 113 -2.71 -14.89 -1.69
CA GLN A 113 -2.72 -15.74 -2.88
C GLN A 113 -1.79 -15.17 -3.95
N LEU A 114 -1.95 -13.90 -4.33
CA LEU A 114 -1.11 -13.24 -5.33
C LEU A 114 0.37 -13.31 -4.95
N THR A 115 0.70 -12.98 -3.71
CA THR A 115 2.09 -13.00 -3.25
C THR A 115 2.66 -14.42 -3.25
N GLY A 116 1.85 -15.43 -2.94
CA GLY A 116 2.21 -16.85 -3.06
C GLY A 116 2.51 -17.26 -4.50
N GLU A 117 1.66 -16.88 -5.46
CA GLU A 117 1.81 -17.14 -6.88
C GLU A 117 3.08 -16.47 -7.44
N LEU A 118 3.30 -15.18 -7.13
CA LEU A 118 4.51 -14.45 -7.52
C LEU A 118 5.77 -15.13 -6.99
N THR A 119 5.76 -15.50 -5.71
CA THR A 119 6.89 -16.17 -5.07
C THR A 119 7.16 -17.56 -5.65
N GLY A 120 6.11 -18.33 -5.95
CA GLY A 120 6.20 -19.64 -6.60
C GLY A 120 6.84 -19.54 -7.99
N THR A 121 6.30 -18.65 -8.82
CA THR A 121 6.82 -18.39 -10.17
C THR A 121 8.27 -17.93 -10.14
N PHE A 122 8.61 -16.99 -9.25
CA PHE A 122 9.98 -16.50 -9.09
C PHE A 122 10.94 -17.64 -8.76
N LYS A 123 10.64 -18.45 -7.73
CA LYS A 123 11.48 -19.58 -7.32
C LYS A 123 11.66 -20.61 -8.42
N GLU A 124 10.57 -20.99 -9.09
CA GLU A 124 10.61 -21.95 -10.19
C GLU A 124 11.52 -21.48 -11.32
N VAL A 125 11.35 -20.24 -11.79
CA VAL A 125 12.17 -19.70 -12.89
C VAL A 125 13.63 -19.61 -12.50
N VAL A 126 13.94 -19.15 -11.28
CA VAL A 126 15.32 -19.01 -10.81
C VAL A 126 16.01 -20.37 -10.73
N GLN A 127 15.38 -21.36 -10.08
CA GLN A 127 15.94 -22.71 -9.94
C GLN A 127 16.10 -23.42 -11.27
N LYS A 128 15.13 -23.30 -12.19
CA LYS A 128 15.20 -23.89 -13.54
C LYS A 128 16.37 -23.34 -14.37
N ASN A 129 16.83 -22.12 -14.08
CA ASN A 129 17.96 -21.49 -14.77
C ASN A 129 19.27 -21.58 -13.96
N GLY A 130 19.34 -22.42 -12.92
CA GLY A 130 20.55 -22.71 -12.14
C GLY A 130 20.93 -21.65 -11.09
N GLY A 131 20.09 -20.64 -10.86
CA GLY A 131 20.29 -19.65 -9.80
C GLY A 131 19.72 -20.09 -8.45
N GLU A 132 20.08 -19.38 -7.40
CA GLU A 132 19.54 -19.56 -6.05
C GLU A 132 18.59 -18.40 -5.73
N PRO A 133 17.29 -18.65 -5.42
CA PRO A 133 16.33 -17.61 -5.09
C PRO A 133 16.35 -17.28 -3.62
N GLU A 134 16.38 -15.98 -3.29
CA GLU A 134 16.09 -15.46 -1.97
C GLU A 134 14.81 -14.62 -2.04
N VAL A 135 13.90 -14.80 -1.08
CA VAL A 135 12.59 -14.16 -1.02
C VAL A 135 12.35 -13.56 0.35
N VAL A 136 12.03 -12.28 0.37
CA VAL A 136 11.53 -11.60 1.56
C VAL A 136 10.20 -10.94 1.21
N VAL A 137 9.15 -11.34 1.92
CA VAL A 137 7.80 -10.72 1.84
C VAL A 137 7.47 -10.18 3.21
N LYS A 138 7.12 -8.88 3.27
CA LYS A 138 6.78 -8.19 4.51
C LYS A 138 5.39 -7.59 4.40
N PHE A 139 4.49 -8.01 5.25
CA PHE A 139 3.19 -7.37 5.41
C PHE A 139 3.36 -5.99 6.03
N LEU A 140 2.83 -4.95 5.38
CA LEU A 140 3.03 -3.58 5.82
C LEU A 140 1.86 -3.04 6.65
N TYR A 141 0.63 -3.24 6.21
CA TYR A 141 -0.58 -2.78 6.88
C TYR A 141 -1.82 -3.49 6.33
N PRO A 142 -2.90 -3.61 7.14
CA PRO A 142 -4.16 -4.22 6.73
C PRO A 142 -4.96 -3.29 5.79
N GLU A 143 -6.03 -3.83 5.24
CA GLU A 143 -7.05 -3.07 4.53
C GLU A 143 -7.90 -2.22 5.47
N ILE A 144 -8.46 -1.13 4.94
CA ILE A 144 -9.64 -0.49 5.51
C ILE A 144 -10.86 -1.11 4.81
N SER A 145 -11.80 -1.59 5.59
CA SER A 145 -13.10 -2.06 5.13
C SER A 145 -14.14 -1.65 6.17
N LEU A 146 -14.82 -0.54 5.88
CA LEU A 146 -15.87 0.04 6.71
C LEU A 146 -17.20 -0.11 5.99
N ASP A 147 -18.23 -0.57 6.70
CA ASP A 147 -19.58 -0.56 6.19
C ASP A 147 -20.19 0.85 6.33
N GLU A 148 -21.11 1.19 5.43
CA GLU A 148 -21.69 2.55 5.36
C GLU A 148 -22.52 2.90 6.59
N ASP A 149 -23.03 1.91 7.32
CA ASP A 149 -23.81 2.03 8.56
C ASP A 149 -22.96 1.96 9.84
N GLU A 150 -21.65 1.77 9.72
CA GLU A 150 -20.78 1.82 10.88
C GLU A 150 -20.75 3.21 11.53
N LYS A 151 -20.73 3.24 12.86
CA LYS A 151 -20.75 4.47 13.67
C LYS A 151 -19.74 5.52 13.19
N VAL A 152 -18.50 5.12 12.87
CA VAL A 152 -17.43 6.00 12.37
C VAL A 152 -17.80 6.66 11.04
N VAL A 153 -18.48 5.95 10.16
CA VAL A 153 -18.92 6.47 8.86
C VAL A 153 -20.16 7.36 9.03
N VAL A 154 -21.16 6.88 9.75
CA VAL A 154 -22.44 7.60 9.98
C VAL A 154 -22.21 8.95 10.67
N LEU A 155 -21.33 9.03 11.68
CA LEU A 155 -21.00 10.29 12.36
C LEU A 155 -20.36 11.30 11.42
N ALA A 156 -19.39 10.85 10.60
CA ALA A 156 -18.74 11.73 9.63
C ALA A 156 -19.72 12.22 8.55
N GLN A 157 -20.62 11.35 8.06
CA GLN A 157 -21.67 11.72 7.10
C GLN A 157 -22.63 12.76 7.67
N LYS A 158 -23.21 12.51 8.86
CA LYS A 158 -24.13 13.46 9.52
C LYS A 158 -23.48 14.81 9.76
N ALA A 159 -22.25 14.82 10.26
CA ALA A 159 -21.49 16.05 10.50
C ALA A 159 -21.23 16.83 9.21
N ALA A 160 -20.86 16.16 8.12
CA ALA A 160 -20.69 16.79 6.80
C ALA A 160 -22.00 17.39 6.26
N GLN A 161 -23.09 16.64 6.34
CA GLN A 161 -24.43 17.10 5.91
C GLN A 161 -24.89 18.33 6.70
N ASN A 162 -24.67 18.37 8.01
CA ASN A 162 -25.00 19.53 8.86
C ASN A 162 -24.24 20.80 8.47
N LEU A 163 -23.06 20.66 7.87
CA LEU A 163 -22.24 21.77 7.36
C LEU A 163 -22.54 22.10 5.90
N GLY A 164 -23.45 21.36 5.24
CA GLY A 164 -23.72 21.51 3.80
C GLY A 164 -22.59 21.04 2.90
N LEU A 165 -21.70 20.16 3.41
CA LEU A 165 -20.67 19.51 2.60
C LEU A 165 -21.27 18.35 1.80
N GLU A 166 -20.75 18.14 0.59
CA GLU A 166 -21.12 17.01 -0.24
C GLU A 166 -20.49 15.73 0.28
N VAL A 167 -21.32 14.74 0.64
CA VAL A 167 -20.84 13.46 1.19
C VAL A 167 -20.50 12.50 0.06
N ASN A 168 -19.24 12.03 0.04
CA ASN A 168 -18.76 11.06 -0.93
C ASN A 168 -18.07 9.88 -0.23
N LEU A 169 -18.65 8.67 -0.32
CA LEU A 169 -18.02 7.44 0.15
C LEU A 169 -17.17 6.85 -0.98
N ILE A 170 -15.88 6.67 -0.74
CA ILE A 170 -14.97 6.22 -1.79
C ILE A 170 -14.13 5.01 -1.40
N SER A 171 -13.67 4.30 -2.43
CA SER A 171 -12.57 3.33 -2.33
C SER A 171 -11.31 3.94 -2.93
N THR A 172 -10.15 3.70 -2.30
CA THR A 172 -8.85 4.18 -2.78
C THR A 172 -7.89 3.04 -3.03
N GLY A 173 -6.90 3.25 -3.90
CA GLY A 173 -5.75 2.36 -4.09
C GLY A 173 -4.55 2.69 -3.19
N GLY A 174 -4.61 3.81 -2.45
CA GLY A 174 -3.58 4.25 -1.51
C GLY A 174 -3.78 3.66 -0.11
N GLY A 175 -2.69 3.56 0.65
CA GLY A 175 -2.73 3.25 2.07
C GLY A 175 -2.54 4.51 2.90
N SER A 176 -3.01 4.49 4.15
CA SER A 176 -2.79 5.55 5.12
C SER A 176 -2.59 4.96 6.53
N ASP A 177 -2.20 5.79 7.48
CA ASP A 177 -2.10 5.38 8.88
C ASP A 177 -3.44 4.94 9.49
N ALA A 178 -4.58 5.34 8.90
CA ALA A 178 -5.90 4.83 9.26
C ALA A 178 -6.00 3.30 9.15
N ALA A 179 -5.30 2.69 8.20
CA ALA A 179 -5.25 1.24 8.05
C ALA A 179 -4.56 0.57 9.26
N ILE A 180 -3.51 1.19 9.80
CA ILE A 180 -2.79 0.69 10.98
C ILE A 180 -3.68 0.81 12.23
N VAL A 181 -4.42 1.92 12.36
CA VAL A 181 -5.38 2.14 13.45
C VAL A 181 -6.47 1.06 13.42
N ASN A 182 -7.05 0.80 12.23
CA ASN A 182 -8.03 -0.30 12.05
C ASN A 182 -7.46 -1.66 12.44
N GLY A 183 -6.19 -1.92 12.13
CA GLY A 183 -5.48 -3.14 12.53
C GLY A 183 -5.29 -3.29 14.05
N ASN A 184 -5.52 -2.24 14.83
CA ASN A 184 -5.45 -2.20 16.29
C ASN A 184 -6.83 -2.07 16.96
N HIS A 185 -7.88 -2.55 16.29
CA HIS A 185 -9.26 -2.63 16.80
C HIS A 185 -9.97 -1.29 17.04
N ILE A 186 -9.43 -0.19 16.54
CA ILE A 186 -10.10 1.12 16.56
C ILE A 186 -10.62 1.39 15.15
N ARG A 187 -11.94 1.51 14.99
CA ARG A 187 -12.54 1.78 13.68
C ARG A 187 -12.17 3.19 13.21
N CYS A 188 -11.39 3.31 12.14
CA CYS A 188 -10.82 4.56 11.67
C CYS A 188 -11.20 4.82 10.22
N ALA A 189 -11.89 5.93 9.95
CA ALA A 189 -12.11 6.42 8.59
C ALA A 189 -11.01 7.43 8.20
N ASN A 190 -10.58 7.40 6.94
CA ASN A 190 -9.68 8.41 6.40
C ASN A 190 -10.50 9.44 5.62
N LEU A 191 -10.37 10.71 6.00
CA LEU A 191 -11.16 11.83 5.51
C LEU A 191 -10.43 12.60 4.42
N GLY A 192 -11.17 13.03 3.40
CA GLY A 192 -10.66 13.90 2.36
C GLY A 192 -10.47 15.32 2.88
N THR A 193 -9.34 15.92 2.55
CA THR A 193 -8.92 17.24 3.05
C THR A 193 -8.80 18.30 1.95
N GLY A 194 -9.09 17.96 0.68
CA GLY A 194 -8.89 18.88 -0.43
C GLY A 194 -7.44 19.04 -0.87
N MET A 195 -6.51 18.23 -0.32
CA MET A 195 -5.10 18.27 -0.71
C MET A 195 -4.93 17.95 -2.20
N SER A 196 -4.02 18.63 -2.85
CA SER A 196 -3.70 18.51 -4.27
C SER A 196 -2.21 18.42 -4.50
N SER A 197 -1.79 17.79 -5.60
CA SER A 197 -0.37 17.59 -5.97
C SER A 197 0.44 16.89 -4.87
N VAL A 198 -0.18 15.96 -4.13
CA VAL A 198 0.43 15.26 -2.99
C VAL A 198 1.73 14.56 -3.38
N HIS A 199 2.70 14.54 -2.45
CA HIS A 199 4.05 14.00 -2.64
C HIS A 199 4.93 14.77 -3.66
N THR A 200 4.58 16.02 -3.96
CA THR A 200 5.40 16.91 -4.78
C THR A 200 5.74 18.20 -4.03
N SER A 201 6.68 19.00 -4.56
CA SER A 201 6.98 20.34 -4.02
C SER A 201 5.84 21.34 -4.23
N ASP A 202 4.89 21.02 -5.09
CA ASP A 202 3.72 21.84 -5.42
C ASP A 202 2.46 21.41 -4.66
N GLU A 203 2.62 20.64 -3.60
CA GLU A 203 1.51 20.23 -2.74
C GLU A 203 0.85 21.42 -2.06
N TYR A 204 -0.46 21.49 -2.15
CA TYR A 204 -1.24 22.57 -1.54
C TYR A 204 -2.63 22.10 -1.09
N ILE A 205 -3.23 22.90 -0.22
CA ILE A 205 -4.65 22.85 0.15
C ILE A 205 -5.25 24.25 0.02
N SER A 206 -6.51 24.35 -0.39
CA SER A 206 -7.20 25.65 -0.41
C SER A 206 -7.51 26.10 1.03
N LEU A 207 -7.47 27.43 1.26
CA LEU A 207 -7.87 27.98 2.57
C LEU A 207 -9.32 27.63 2.94
N LYS A 208 -10.21 27.55 1.94
CA LYS A 208 -11.60 27.14 2.12
C LYS A 208 -11.69 25.70 2.63
N ASP A 209 -10.92 24.77 2.04
CA ASP A 209 -10.94 23.37 2.44
C ASP A 209 -10.35 23.19 3.83
N LEU A 210 -9.25 23.88 4.14
CA LEU A 210 -8.64 23.86 5.47
C LEU A 210 -9.63 24.32 6.56
N VAL A 211 -10.42 25.35 6.30
CA VAL A 211 -11.46 25.84 7.24
C VAL A 211 -12.60 24.84 7.34
N ASN A 212 -13.03 24.23 6.22
CA ASN A 212 -14.07 23.22 6.19
C ASN A 212 -13.65 21.96 6.95
N ASP A 213 -12.39 21.52 6.82
CA ASP A 213 -11.85 20.38 7.57
C ASP A 213 -11.92 20.60 9.07
N ALA A 214 -11.48 21.78 9.54
CA ALA A 214 -11.55 22.13 10.96
C ALA A 214 -12.99 22.15 11.47
N ALA A 215 -13.91 22.72 10.69
CA ALA A 215 -15.33 22.74 11.02
C ALA A 215 -15.93 21.33 11.04
N TRP A 216 -15.53 20.46 10.08
CA TRP A 216 -16.02 19.09 10.00
C TRP A 216 -15.56 18.24 11.18
N VAL A 217 -14.28 18.32 11.55
CA VAL A 217 -13.75 17.63 12.74
C VAL A 217 -14.52 18.07 14.01
N LEU A 218 -14.75 19.38 14.17
CA LEU A 218 -15.51 19.91 15.32
C LEU A 218 -16.95 19.37 15.31
N ALA A 219 -17.61 19.34 14.14
CA ALA A 219 -18.97 18.83 14.00
C ALA A 219 -19.04 17.32 14.29
N ILE A 220 -18.05 16.53 13.90
CA ILE A 220 -17.96 15.10 14.25
C ILE A 220 -17.90 14.91 15.77
N ILE A 221 -17.06 15.69 16.45
CA ILE A 221 -16.93 15.65 17.92
C ILE A 221 -18.27 16.01 18.58
N GLN A 222 -18.93 17.07 18.12
CA GLN A 222 -20.23 17.49 18.65
C GLN A 222 -21.32 16.43 18.42
N GLN A 223 -21.35 15.82 17.22
CA GLN A 223 -22.29 14.76 16.90
C GLN A 223 -22.07 13.52 17.77
N TYR A 224 -20.81 13.14 18.00
CA TYR A 224 -20.47 12.01 18.88
C TYR A 224 -21.04 12.23 20.29
N TRP A 225 -20.87 13.42 20.87
CA TRP A 225 -21.39 13.73 22.21
C TRP A 225 -22.93 13.77 22.25
N ALA A 226 -23.57 14.26 21.19
CA ALA A 226 -25.03 14.27 21.11
C ALA A 226 -25.63 12.84 21.04
N ASP A 227 -24.91 11.89 20.47
CA ASP A 227 -25.37 10.49 20.33
C ASP A 227 -25.10 9.64 21.60
N VAL A 228 -24.25 10.11 22.55
CA VAL A 228 -23.94 9.40 23.81
C VAL A 228 -24.54 10.05 25.05
N SER A 229 -25.17 11.23 24.92
CA SER A 229 -25.88 11.96 25.99
C SER A 229 -27.33 11.58 26.05
#